data_76ef8c12527632ff8af3c86b5bc3117d
#
_entry.id   76ef8c12527632ff8af3c86b5bc3117d
#
_cell.length_a   1.000
_cell.length_b   1.000
_cell.length_c   1.000
_cell.angle_alpha   90.00
_cell.angle_beta   90.00
_cell.angle_gamma   90.00
#
_symmetry.space_group_name_H-M   'P 1'
#
loop_
_entity.id
_entity.type
_entity.pdbx_description
1 polymer ?
#
loop_
_entity_poly.entity_id
_entity_poly.type
_entity_poly.pdbx_seq_one_letter_code
_entity_poly.pdbx_strand_id
1 'polypeptide(L)'
;MTIHWEAFLDTVRERGEYSTPEEAERAARVVLALLGAHLIGQVRADLAARLPEHLALILLNPLQAAAPLSPERFVRATAAWIEGATETTALWDIGAVLSTAADAAGDDLMEQVLLQLPPGYDTLFGHPAVPGRHP
;
A
#
# COMPACT_ATOMS: atom_id res chain seq x y z
N MET A 1 13.23 -8.51 9.29
CA MET A 1 14.28 -7.71 8.65
C MET A 1 13.66 -6.62 7.81
N THR A 2 14.20 -5.41 7.95
CA THR A 2 13.63 -4.26 7.25
C THR A 2 14.21 -4.15 5.85
N ILE A 3 13.35 -3.91 4.86
CA ILE A 3 13.81 -3.70 3.50
C ILE A 3 14.43 -2.30 3.40
N HIS A 4 15.49 -2.18 2.63
CA HIS A 4 16.15 -0.89 2.43
C HIS A 4 15.27 0.06 1.62
N TRP A 5 15.36 1.35 1.97
CA TRP A 5 14.61 2.40 1.30
C TRP A 5 14.76 2.37 -0.22
N GLU A 6 16.01 2.29 -0.69
CA GLU A 6 16.26 2.31 -2.12
C GLU A 6 15.68 1.09 -2.83
N ALA A 7 15.80 -0.08 -2.21
CA ALA A 7 15.26 -1.30 -2.80
C ALA A 7 13.74 -1.26 -2.87
N PHE A 8 13.11 -0.76 -1.83
CA PHE A 8 11.65 -0.62 -1.80
C PHE A 8 11.20 0.35 -2.89
N LEU A 9 11.83 1.51 -2.94
CA LEU A 9 11.47 2.56 -3.88
C LEU A 9 11.69 2.11 -5.32
N ASP A 10 12.80 1.41 -5.59
CA ASP A 10 13.07 0.88 -6.91
C ASP A 10 12.00 -0.11 -7.37
N THR A 11 11.55 -0.97 -6.45
CA THR A 11 10.51 -1.93 -6.77
C THR A 11 9.18 -1.24 -7.06
N VAL A 12 8.83 -0.23 -6.25
CA VAL A 12 7.61 0.56 -6.51
C VAL A 12 7.70 1.24 -7.86
N ARG A 13 8.86 1.86 -8.14
CA ARG A 13 9.07 2.56 -9.39
C ARG A 13 8.93 1.62 -10.57
N GLU A 14 9.51 0.44 -10.48
CA GLU A 14 9.44 -0.55 -11.54
C GLU A 14 8.00 -1.04 -11.77
N ARG A 15 7.31 -1.40 -10.69
CA ARG A 15 5.95 -1.92 -10.80
C ARG A 15 4.96 -0.87 -11.26
N GLY A 16 5.16 0.38 -10.84
CA GLY A 16 4.30 1.48 -11.25
C GLY A 16 4.73 2.13 -12.57
N GLU A 17 5.88 1.71 -13.11
CA GLU A 17 6.44 2.28 -14.34
C GLU A 17 6.60 3.78 -14.23
N TYR A 18 7.06 4.25 -13.08
CA TYR A 18 7.26 5.68 -12.87
C TYR A 18 8.57 6.14 -13.52
N SER A 19 8.54 7.35 -14.06
CA SER A 19 9.72 7.92 -14.69
C SER A 19 10.78 8.34 -13.70
N THR A 20 10.37 8.73 -12.50
CA THR A 20 11.30 9.24 -11.49
C THR A 20 11.07 8.58 -10.14
N PRO A 21 12.11 8.54 -9.29
CA PRO A 21 11.94 8.04 -7.91
C PRO A 21 10.98 8.91 -7.10
N GLU A 22 10.90 10.20 -7.40
CA GLU A 22 10.01 11.12 -6.68
C GLU A 22 8.55 10.76 -6.89
N GLU A 23 8.21 10.33 -8.09
CA GLU A 23 6.83 9.90 -8.36
C GLU A 23 6.50 8.63 -7.57
N ALA A 24 7.46 7.69 -7.51
CA ALA A 24 7.28 6.46 -6.75
C ALA A 24 7.14 6.77 -5.26
N GLU A 25 7.93 7.69 -4.75
CA GLU A 25 7.89 8.08 -3.34
C GLU A 25 6.54 8.71 -3.01
N ARG A 26 6.05 9.60 -3.86
CA ARG A 26 4.76 10.26 -3.62
C ARG A 26 3.63 9.24 -3.55
N ALA A 27 3.62 8.28 -4.47
CA ALA A 27 2.61 7.23 -4.45
C ALA A 27 2.69 6.42 -3.16
N ALA A 28 3.91 6.04 -2.77
CA ALA A 28 4.10 5.24 -1.56
C ALA A 28 3.63 5.99 -0.32
N ARG A 29 3.92 7.28 -0.22
CA ARG A 29 3.52 8.07 0.95
C ARG A 29 2.00 8.14 1.09
N VAL A 30 1.32 8.44 -0.01
CA VAL A 30 -0.15 8.58 0.03
C VAL A 30 -0.81 7.26 0.34
N VAL A 31 -0.41 6.20 -0.37
CA VAL A 31 -1.05 4.90 -0.22
C VAL A 31 -0.84 4.35 1.19
N LEU A 32 0.38 4.45 1.72
CA LEU A 32 0.67 3.91 3.05
C LEU A 32 0.05 4.75 4.16
N ALA A 33 -0.07 6.07 3.96
CA ALA A 33 -0.77 6.91 4.95
C ALA A 33 -2.24 6.51 5.05
N LEU A 34 -2.87 6.24 3.91
CA LEU A 34 -4.26 5.80 3.91
C LEU A 34 -4.40 4.37 4.48
N LEU A 35 -3.48 3.50 4.12
CA LEU A 35 -3.51 2.13 4.64
C LEU A 35 -3.37 2.12 6.15
N GLY A 36 -2.47 2.93 6.70
CA GLY A 36 -2.26 3.00 8.14
C GLY A 36 -3.51 3.37 8.90
N ALA A 37 -4.39 4.17 8.30
CA ALA A 37 -5.65 4.56 8.92
C ALA A 37 -6.61 3.37 9.09
N HIS A 38 -6.36 2.28 8.38
CA HIS A 38 -7.23 1.10 8.40
C HIS A 38 -6.67 -0.03 9.27
N LEU A 39 -5.48 0.14 9.82
CA LEU A 39 -4.84 -0.89 10.64
C LEU A 39 -4.71 -0.40 12.07
N ILE A 40 -4.81 -1.32 13.02
CA ILE A 40 -4.69 -0.98 14.43
C ILE A 40 -3.78 -1.96 15.13
N GLY A 41 -3.27 -1.52 16.29
CA GLY A 41 -2.54 -2.39 17.21
C GLY A 41 -1.28 -3.00 16.66
N GLN A 42 -1.04 -4.23 17.04
CA GLN A 42 0.22 -4.90 16.72
C GLN A 42 0.39 -5.15 15.23
N VAL A 43 -0.69 -5.39 14.50
CA VAL A 43 -0.60 -5.63 13.05
C VAL A 43 0.01 -4.42 12.35
N ARG A 44 -0.43 -3.21 12.71
CA ARG A 44 0.13 -2.00 12.13
C ARG A 44 1.60 -1.86 12.48
N ALA A 45 1.97 -2.12 13.73
CA ALA A 45 3.36 -2.04 14.16
C ALA A 45 4.23 -3.08 13.46
N ASP A 46 3.71 -4.29 13.30
CA ASP A 46 4.45 -5.36 12.63
C ASP A 46 4.70 -5.03 11.17
N LEU A 47 3.69 -4.48 10.49
CA LEU A 47 3.87 -4.09 9.11
C LEU A 47 4.89 -2.95 9.00
N ALA A 48 4.79 -1.96 9.88
CA ALA A 48 5.74 -0.84 9.89
C ALA A 48 7.16 -1.35 10.05
N ALA A 49 7.37 -2.37 10.87
CA ALA A 49 8.70 -2.92 11.12
C ALA A 49 9.32 -3.57 9.87
N ARG A 50 8.50 -3.90 8.88
CA ARG A 50 8.97 -4.50 7.63
C ARG A 50 9.24 -3.47 6.55
N LEU A 51 8.90 -2.20 6.78
CA LEU A 51 9.03 -1.14 5.79
C LEU A 51 10.25 -0.26 6.07
N PRO A 52 10.76 0.45 5.05
CA PRO A 52 11.79 1.46 5.29
C PRO A 52 11.32 2.48 6.30
N GLU A 53 12.25 3.03 7.07
CA GLU A 53 11.93 3.91 8.19
C GLU A 53 10.99 5.05 7.84
N HIS A 54 11.24 5.72 6.72
CA HIS A 54 10.37 6.84 6.30
C HIS A 54 8.92 6.41 6.13
N LEU A 55 8.73 5.25 5.51
CA LEU A 55 7.39 4.76 5.24
C LEU A 55 6.77 4.14 6.49
N ALA A 56 7.61 3.56 7.35
CA ALA A 56 7.13 3.05 8.63
C ALA A 56 6.52 4.17 9.47
N LEU A 57 7.18 5.33 9.50
CA LEU A 57 6.67 6.46 10.26
C LEU A 57 5.35 6.97 9.68
N ILE A 58 5.21 6.95 8.36
CA ILE A 58 3.97 7.35 7.71
C ILE A 58 2.84 6.39 8.07
N LEU A 59 3.12 5.09 8.05
CA LEU A 59 2.12 4.09 8.40
C LEU A 59 1.69 4.22 9.85
N LEU A 60 2.62 4.53 10.74
CA LEU A 60 2.34 4.67 12.17
C LEU A 60 1.65 5.99 12.52
N ASN A 61 1.73 6.99 11.63
CA ASN A 61 1.06 8.28 11.83
C ASN A 61 0.11 8.52 10.67
N PRO A 62 -0.94 7.71 10.56
CA PRO A 62 -1.79 7.74 9.37
C PRO A 62 -2.69 8.96 9.31
N LEU A 63 -3.21 9.21 8.12
CA LEU A 63 -4.25 10.21 7.94
C LEU A 63 -5.50 9.77 8.69
N GLN A 64 -6.21 10.73 9.24
CA GLN A 64 -7.44 10.43 9.96
C GLN A 64 -8.52 9.96 8.99
N ALA A 65 -9.18 8.88 9.33
CA ALA A 65 -10.32 8.41 8.56
C ALA A 65 -11.46 8.17 9.53
N ALA A 66 -12.63 8.68 9.19
CA ALA A 66 -13.80 8.55 10.05
C ALA A 66 -14.31 7.12 10.12
N ALA A 67 -14.12 6.36 9.08
CA ALA A 67 -14.58 4.99 9.01
C ALA A 67 -13.74 4.23 7.98
N PRO A 68 -13.69 2.91 8.08
CA PRO A 68 -12.95 2.13 7.08
C PRO A 68 -13.55 2.35 5.70
N LEU A 69 -12.69 2.46 4.71
CA LEU A 69 -13.10 2.68 3.34
C LEU A 69 -13.20 1.35 2.60
N SER A 70 -14.21 1.21 1.75
CA SER A 70 -14.25 0.09 0.83
C SER A 70 -13.10 0.20 -0.16
N PRO A 71 -12.72 -0.87 -0.86
CA PRO A 71 -11.65 -0.76 -1.86
C PRO A 71 -11.90 0.35 -2.87
N GLU A 72 -13.14 0.50 -3.33
CA GLU A 72 -13.49 1.54 -4.30
C GLU A 72 -13.27 2.93 -3.73
N ARG A 73 -13.65 3.13 -2.49
CA ARG A 73 -13.45 4.43 -1.84
C ARG A 73 -11.99 4.69 -1.53
N PHE A 74 -11.24 3.63 -1.24
CA PHE A 74 -9.80 3.76 -1.04
C PHE A 74 -9.14 4.30 -2.32
N VAL A 75 -9.55 3.76 -3.47
CA VAL A 75 -9.04 4.24 -4.76
C VAL A 75 -9.37 5.71 -4.96
N ARG A 76 -10.61 6.11 -4.68
CA ARG A 76 -11.02 7.51 -4.82
C ARG A 76 -10.26 8.42 -3.86
N ALA A 77 -10.05 7.98 -2.64
CA ALA A 77 -9.30 8.77 -1.66
C ALA A 77 -7.85 8.94 -2.11
N THR A 78 -7.26 7.89 -2.65
CA THR A 78 -5.90 7.96 -3.17
C THR A 78 -5.83 8.96 -4.31
N ALA A 79 -6.79 8.90 -5.24
CA ALA A 79 -6.83 9.83 -6.36
C ALA A 79 -6.95 11.28 -5.89
N ALA A 80 -7.71 11.51 -4.83
CA ALA A 80 -7.91 12.86 -4.30
C ALA A 80 -6.62 13.43 -3.70
N TRP A 81 -5.76 12.57 -3.17
CA TRP A 81 -4.53 13.02 -2.53
C TRP A 81 -3.35 13.17 -3.48
N ILE A 82 -3.42 12.57 -4.66
CA ILE A 82 -2.36 12.67 -5.64
C ILE A 82 -2.79 13.62 -6.74
N GLU A 83 -2.10 14.74 -6.84
CA GLU A 83 -2.44 15.76 -7.81
C GLU A 83 -2.39 15.19 -9.23
N GLY A 84 -3.46 15.43 -10.00
CA GLY A 84 -3.53 14.98 -11.37
C GLY A 84 -3.93 13.52 -11.55
N ALA A 85 -4.17 12.79 -10.45
CA ALA A 85 -4.52 11.39 -10.56
C ALA A 85 -5.99 11.19 -10.92
N THR A 86 -6.25 10.12 -11.67
CA THR A 86 -7.60 9.65 -11.92
C THR A 86 -7.78 8.38 -11.09
N GLU A 87 -9.00 7.83 -11.07
CA GLU A 87 -9.20 6.57 -10.37
C GLU A 87 -8.41 5.43 -11.01
N THR A 88 -8.27 5.47 -12.33
CA THR A 88 -7.48 4.46 -13.03
C THR A 88 -6.00 4.52 -12.63
N THR A 89 -5.41 5.72 -12.63
CA THR A 89 -4.01 5.83 -12.24
C THR A 89 -3.81 5.59 -10.75
N ALA A 90 -4.79 5.98 -9.92
CA ALA A 90 -4.70 5.72 -8.49
C ALA A 90 -4.73 4.21 -8.21
N LEU A 91 -5.56 3.46 -8.93
CA LEU A 91 -5.59 2.02 -8.76
C LEU A 91 -4.25 1.40 -9.14
N TRP A 92 -3.63 1.90 -10.20
CA TRP A 92 -2.30 1.46 -10.62
C TRP A 92 -1.26 1.77 -9.52
N ASP A 93 -1.30 2.99 -8.97
CA ASP A 93 -0.39 3.40 -7.91
C ASP A 93 -0.55 2.53 -6.68
N ILE A 94 -1.79 2.26 -6.29
CA ILE A 94 -2.08 1.41 -5.13
C ILE A 94 -1.49 0.01 -5.34
N GLY A 95 -1.69 -0.56 -6.52
CA GLY A 95 -1.16 -1.89 -6.82
C GLY A 95 0.36 -1.95 -6.72
N ALA A 96 1.04 -0.93 -7.25
CA ALA A 96 2.50 -0.88 -7.21
C ALA A 96 3.01 -0.81 -5.77
N VAL A 97 2.40 0.03 -4.95
CA VAL A 97 2.85 0.24 -3.57
C VAL A 97 2.47 -0.94 -2.69
N LEU A 98 1.21 -1.38 -2.74
CA LEU A 98 0.74 -2.43 -1.84
C LEU A 98 1.33 -3.79 -2.17
N SER A 99 1.57 -4.09 -3.45
CA SER A 99 2.22 -5.36 -3.78
C SER A 99 3.65 -5.39 -3.25
N THR A 100 4.35 -4.26 -3.28
CA THR A 100 5.69 -4.16 -2.74
C THR A 100 5.66 -4.31 -1.22
N ALA A 101 4.70 -3.67 -0.56
CA ALA A 101 4.53 -3.81 0.89
C ALA A 101 4.19 -5.25 1.27
N ALA A 102 3.38 -5.93 0.45
CA ALA A 102 3.02 -7.32 0.70
C ALA A 102 4.24 -8.23 0.62
N ASP A 103 5.12 -7.98 -0.34
CA ASP A 103 6.35 -8.75 -0.45
C ASP A 103 7.24 -8.55 0.77
N ALA A 104 7.30 -7.33 1.28
CA ALA A 104 8.09 -7.03 2.47
C ALA A 104 7.49 -7.67 3.71
N ALA A 105 6.16 -7.74 3.79
CA ALA A 105 5.46 -8.27 4.95
C ALA A 105 5.55 -9.80 5.05
N GLY A 106 5.41 -10.47 3.93
CA GLY A 106 5.34 -11.92 3.92
C GLY A 106 3.92 -12.41 4.12
N ASP A 107 3.68 -13.66 3.78
CA ASP A 107 2.33 -14.22 3.73
C ASP A 107 1.61 -14.22 5.07
N ASP A 108 2.31 -14.59 6.15
CA ASP A 108 1.66 -14.69 7.47
C ASP A 108 1.17 -13.32 7.95
N LEU A 109 2.00 -12.30 7.80
CA LEU A 109 1.60 -10.97 8.23
C LEU A 109 0.51 -10.41 7.31
N MET A 110 0.61 -10.68 6.01
CA MET A 110 -0.41 -10.22 5.07
C MET A 110 -1.78 -10.81 5.38
N GLU A 111 -1.82 -12.05 5.83
CA GLU A 111 -3.09 -12.65 6.24
C GLU A 111 -3.73 -11.85 7.36
N GLN A 112 -2.93 -11.45 8.35
CA GLN A 112 -3.43 -10.65 9.47
C GLN A 112 -3.84 -9.25 9.02
N VAL A 113 -3.10 -8.65 8.10
CA VAL A 113 -3.44 -7.34 7.56
C VAL A 113 -4.80 -7.39 6.87
N LEU A 114 -5.00 -8.39 6.02
CA LEU A 114 -6.26 -8.51 5.28
C LEU A 114 -7.45 -8.77 6.20
N LEU A 115 -7.23 -9.43 7.34
CA LEU A 115 -8.31 -9.66 8.30
C LEU A 115 -8.81 -8.36 8.93
N GLN A 116 -7.98 -7.32 8.98
CA GLN A 116 -8.40 -6.03 9.53
C GLN A 116 -9.06 -5.12 8.51
N LEU A 117 -8.95 -5.47 7.24
CA LEU A 117 -9.45 -4.62 6.16
C LEU A 117 -10.82 -5.09 5.69
N PRO A 118 -11.64 -4.17 5.15
CA PRO A 118 -12.91 -4.57 4.53
C PRO A 118 -12.67 -5.57 3.40
N PRO A 119 -13.70 -6.32 3.00
CA PRO A 119 -13.55 -7.30 1.93
C PRO A 119 -13.10 -6.67 0.60
N GLY A 120 -12.31 -7.37 -0.15
CA GLY A 120 -11.87 -6.93 -1.47
C GLY A 120 -10.50 -6.32 -1.53
N TYR A 121 -9.88 -6.06 -0.39
CA TYR A 121 -8.55 -5.44 -0.39
C TYR A 121 -7.46 -6.36 -0.94
N ASP A 122 -7.69 -7.68 -0.93
CA ASP A 122 -6.73 -8.61 -1.48
C ASP A 122 -6.37 -8.28 -2.93
N THR A 123 -7.34 -7.79 -3.70
CA THR A 123 -7.07 -7.40 -5.09
C THR A 123 -6.19 -6.16 -5.15
N LEU A 124 -6.34 -5.24 -4.19
CA LEU A 124 -5.52 -4.03 -4.16
C LEU A 124 -4.06 -4.35 -3.84
N PHE A 125 -3.82 -5.42 -3.10
CA PHE A 125 -2.45 -5.84 -2.80
C PHE A 125 -1.82 -6.62 -3.95
N GLY A 126 -2.54 -6.77 -5.07
CA GLY A 126 -1.99 -7.45 -6.21
C GLY A 126 -1.93 -8.96 -6.04
N HIS A 127 -2.58 -9.48 -5.01
CA HIS A 127 -2.69 -10.90 -4.84
C HIS A 127 -3.91 -11.33 -5.58
N PRO A 128 -3.76 -12.06 -6.64
CA PRO A 128 -4.91 -12.54 -7.31
C PRO A 128 -5.51 -13.48 -6.33
N ALA A 129 -6.70 -13.27 -6.12
CA ALA A 129 -7.43 -14.16 -5.33
C ALA A 129 -7.20 -15.48 -5.88
N VAL A 130 -6.62 -15.58 -6.97
CA VAL A 130 -6.38 -16.63 -7.51
C VAL A 130 -5.33 -16.71 -8.18
N PRO A 131 -4.92 -17.53 -8.24
CA PRO A 131 -3.95 -17.75 -8.97
C PRO A 131 -4.31 -17.78 -10.24
N GLY A 132 -4.91 -17.63 -10.52
CA GLY A 132 -5.17 -17.62 -11.74
C GLY A 132 -4.58 -16.66 -12.34
N ARG A 133 -4.16 -16.43 -12.26
CA ARG A 133 -3.77 -15.63 -12.88
C ARG A 133 -3.16 -15.86 -13.78
N HIS A 134 -3.04 -16.06 -13.61
CA HIS A 134 -2.76 -16.24 -14.29
C HIS A 134 -2.65 -16.66 -14.95
N PRO A 135 -2.52 -16.75 -15.10
CA PRO A 135 -2.22 -16.96 -15.81
C PRO A 135 -2.22 -16.76 -16.35
#